data_a9f218b84be7440ad5cdf79a6b3dd40e
#
_entry.id   a9f218b84be7440ad5cdf79a6b3dd40e
#
_cell.length_a   1.000
_cell.length_b   1.000
_cell.length_c   1.000
_cell.angle_alpha   90.00
_cell.angle_beta   90.00
_cell.angle_gamma   90.00
#
_symmetry.space_group_name_H-M   'P 1'
#
loop_
_entity.id
_entity.type
_entity.pdbx_description
1 polymer ?
#
loop_
_entity_poly.entity_id
_entity_poly.type
_entity_poly.pdbx_seq_one_letter_code
_entity_poly.pdbx_strand_id
1 'polypeptide(L)'
;MAILGRSILVGGDRCHRVATFCFTRLNGVHIVIMGCGRVGSSLAKSLEKRGHTVAVIDLNSEAFRRLGPDFAGKTVRGVGFDREVLLEAGIEDADGFAAVSSGDNSNILSARVVRENFGVDNVVARIYDPGRAEVYERLGIPTVATVRWTSDQVLRRLLPSGSEPQWRDPSGSVRLMEVHVDRAWVGRTIGQMEEATDARIPFLFRMGSGIVPKPNTVFQDGDLAYAAVVDAKLAAVEAVLGAPPRGV
;
A
#
# COMPACT_ATOMS: atom_id res chain seq x y z
N MET A 1 8.19 38.72 21.56
CA MET A 1 9.27 38.25 22.49
C MET A 1 9.98 37.12 21.78
N ALA A 2 11.11 37.44 21.15
CA ALA A 2 11.90 36.54 20.29
C ALA A 2 12.88 35.76 21.19
N ILE A 3 12.97 34.45 20.99
CA ILE A 3 14.04 33.63 21.57
C ILE A 3 14.90 33.08 20.44
N LEU A 4 16.11 33.65 20.32
CA LEU A 4 17.20 33.19 19.48
C LEU A 4 17.76 31.86 20.05
N GLY A 5 17.79 30.83 19.26
CA GLY A 5 18.52 29.58 19.53
C GLY A 5 19.86 29.57 18.82
N ARG A 6 20.94 29.43 19.60
CA ARG A 6 22.36 29.43 19.19
C ARG A 6 22.70 28.19 18.34
N SER A 7 23.39 28.44 17.22
CA SER A 7 24.13 27.43 16.47
C SER A 7 25.39 27.00 17.24
N ILE A 8 25.60 25.70 17.38
CA ILE A 8 26.89 25.12 17.75
C ILE A 8 27.37 24.32 16.54
N LEU A 9 28.44 24.81 15.93
CA LEU A 9 29.22 24.08 14.92
C LEU A 9 30.19 23.14 15.65
N VAL A 10 30.11 21.84 15.41
CA VAL A 10 31.17 20.87 15.67
C VAL A 10 31.35 20.03 14.43
N GLY A 11 32.62 19.96 13.97
CA GLY A 11 33.00 19.42 12.69
C GLY A 11 33.02 17.89 12.59
N GLY A 12 33.02 17.45 11.33
CA GLY A 12 33.64 16.21 10.84
C GLY A 12 32.91 14.91 11.16
N ASP A 13 32.30 14.34 10.16
CA ASP A 13 32.38 12.98 9.68
C ASP A 13 31.03 12.44 9.17
N ARG A 14 31.13 11.69 8.08
CA ARG A 14 30.03 11.11 7.30
C ARG A 14 28.97 10.44 8.19
N CYS A 15 27.87 11.13 8.43
CA CYS A 15 26.71 10.54 9.09
C CYS A 15 25.75 10.03 8.04
N HIS A 16 25.51 8.72 8.04
CA HIS A 16 24.41 8.08 7.32
C HIS A 16 23.12 8.81 7.66
N ARG A 17 22.49 9.43 6.65
CA ARG A 17 21.15 10.00 6.78
C ARG A 17 20.15 8.88 7.04
N VAL A 18 19.91 8.59 8.30
CA VAL A 18 18.69 7.91 8.71
C VAL A 18 17.54 8.86 8.36
N ALA A 19 16.64 8.42 7.50
CA ALA A 19 15.46 9.19 7.12
C ALA A 19 14.60 9.44 8.36
N THR A 20 14.82 10.56 9.01
CA THR A 20 13.88 11.10 10.00
C THR A 20 12.69 11.62 9.19
N PHE A 21 11.60 10.86 9.18
CA PHE A 21 10.30 11.31 8.72
C PHE A 21 9.89 12.49 9.63
N CYS A 22 10.25 13.70 9.21
CA CYS A 22 9.82 14.92 9.88
C CYS A 22 8.34 15.15 9.56
N PHE A 23 7.48 14.77 10.49
CA PHE A 23 6.03 14.97 10.48
C PHE A 23 5.70 16.45 10.73
N THR A 24 6.12 17.35 9.84
CA THR A 24 5.72 18.78 9.89
C THR A 24 5.81 19.43 8.51
N ARG A 25 4.91 19.04 7.60
CA ARG A 25 4.40 19.97 6.59
C ARG A 25 2.89 19.86 6.53
N LEU A 26 2.20 20.81 7.13
CA LEU A 26 0.78 21.12 6.93
C LEU A 26 0.53 21.75 5.55
N ASN A 27 1.54 21.85 4.70
CA ASN A 27 1.44 22.32 3.32
C ASN A 27 1.41 21.12 2.38
N GLY A 28 0.51 21.13 1.40
CA GLY A 28 0.36 20.06 0.42
C GLY A 28 1.69 19.75 -0.28
N VAL A 29 1.90 18.48 -0.62
CA VAL A 29 3.06 18.01 -1.39
C VAL A 29 2.81 18.18 -2.89
N HIS A 30 3.87 18.31 -3.69
CA HIS A 30 3.80 18.32 -5.15
C HIS A 30 4.07 16.93 -5.70
N ILE A 31 3.10 16.36 -6.44
CA ILE A 31 3.22 15.01 -7.02
C ILE A 31 3.12 15.09 -8.55
N VAL A 32 4.08 14.50 -9.22
CA VAL A 32 4.06 14.34 -10.68
C VAL A 32 3.59 12.93 -11.03
N ILE A 33 2.61 12.82 -11.91
CA ILE A 33 2.01 11.55 -12.34
C ILE A 33 2.24 11.37 -13.83
N MET A 34 2.89 10.29 -14.24
CA MET A 34 3.00 9.88 -15.63
C MET A 34 1.92 8.85 -15.98
N GLY A 35 1.08 9.21 -16.92
CA GLY A 35 -0.04 8.43 -17.41
C GLY A 35 -1.39 8.92 -16.88
N CYS A 36 -2.24 9.45 -17.78
CA CYS A 36 -3.60 9.93 -17.49
C CYS A 36 -4.68 8.87 -17.83
N GLY A 37 -4.37 7.60 -17.60
CA GLY A 37 -5.33 6.51 -17.69
C GLY A 37 -6.30 6.49 -16.49
N ARG A 38 -7.04 5.40 -16.33
CA ARG A 38 -7.99 5.22 -15.21
C ARG A 38 -7.31 5.37 -13.83
N VAL A 39 -6.13 4.80 -13.67
CA VAL A 39 -5.38 4.88 -12.41
C VAL A 39 -4.85 6.29 -12.17
N GLY A 40 -4.13 6.86 -13.15
CA GLY A 40 -3.51 8.19 -12.99
C GLY A 40 -4.54 9.30 -12.78
N SER A 41 -5.64 9.32 -13.52
CA SER A 41 -6.70 10.31 -13.34
C SER A 41 -7.40 10.18 -11.98
N SER A 42 -7.61 8.95 -11.50
CA SER A 42 -8.18 8.71 -10.16
C SER A 42 -7.23 9.17 -9.06
N LEU A 43 -5.94 8.84 -9.20
CA LEU A 43 -4.89 9.25 -8.26
C LEU A 43 -4.77 10.77 -8.20
N ALA A 44 -4.73 11.44 -9.36
CA ALA A 44 -4.66 12.90 -9.46
C ALA A 44 -5.80 13.58 -8.71
N LYS A 45 -7.05 13.18 -8.97
CA LYS A 45 -8.22 13.70 -8.26
C LYS A 45 -8.20 13.44 -6.75
N SER A 46 -7.69 12.28 -6.35
CA SER A 46 -7.63 11.91 -4.93
C SER A 46 -6.59 12.74 -4.17
N LEU A 47 -5.46 13.04 -4.81
CA LEU A 47 -4.41 13.90 -4.25
C LEU A 47 -4.88 15.36 -4.16
N GLU A 48 -5.50 15.87 -5.21
CA GLU A 48 -6.04 17.23 -5.24
C GLU A 48 -7.09 17.45 -4.15
N LYS A 49 -8.03 16.50 -3.99
CA LYS A 49 -9.03 16.54 -2.89
C LYS A 49 -8.41 16.57 -1.49
N ARG A 50 -7.19 16.08 -1.34
CA ARG A 50 -6.43 16.10 -0.08
C ARG A 50 -5.57 17.36 0.08
N GLY A 51 -5.67 18.31 -0.86
CA GLY A 51 -4.94 19.59 -0.82
C GLY A 51 -3.49 19.51 -1.33
N HIS A 52 -3.16 18.48 -2.12
CA HIS A 52 -1.85 18.36 -2.77
C HIS A 52 -1.86 19.00 -4.16
N THR A 53 -0.72 19.52 -4.60
CA THR A 53 -0.55 19.97 -5.98
C THR A 53 -0.15 18.81 -6.88
N VAL A 54 -0.71 18.75 -8.08
CA VAL A 54 -0.53 17.63 -8.99
C VAL A 54 -0.19 18.11 -10.39
N ALA A 55 0.83 17.51 -11.02
CA ALA A 55 1.05 17.61 -12.46
C ALA A 55 0.85 16.22 -13.09
N VAL A 56 0.16 16.17 -14.23
CA VAL A 56 -0.11 14.91 -14.94
C VAL A 56 0.49 14.97 -16.33
N ILE A 57 1.35 14.02 -16.66
CA ILE A 57 1.99 13.87 -17.96
C ILE A 57 1.30 12.74 -18.73
N ASP A 58 0.91 12.98 -19.98
CA ASP A 58 0.46 11.93 -20.89
C ASP A 58 0.82 12.28 -22.34
N LEU A 59 1.14 11.27 -23.13
CA LEU A 59 1.43 11.43 -24.55
C LEU A 59 0.17 11.82 -25.33
N ASN A 60 -0.98 11.31 -24.90
CA ASN A 60 -2.29 11.54 -25.52
C ASN A 60 -3.06 12.64 -24.79
N SER A 61 -3.19 13.81 -25.37
CA SER A 61 -3.94 14.94 -24.80
C SER A 61 -5.42 14.62 -24.52
N GLU A 62 -6.03 13.72 -25.27
CA GLU A 62 -7.41 13.29 -25.05
C GLU A 62 -7.58 12.57 -23.69
N ALA A 63 -6.50 11.99 -23.18
CA ALA A 63 -6.54 11.31 -21.87
C ALA A 63 -6.88 12.28 -20.74
N PHE A 64 -6.49 13.55 -20.85
CA PHE A 64 -6.74 14.58 -19.82
C PHE A 64 -8.22 14.87 -19.59
N ARG A 65 -9.11 14.54 -20.54
CA ARG A 65 -10.56 14.63 -20.32
C ARG A 65 -11.04 13.84 -19.09
N ARG A 66 -10.30 12.80 -18.68
CA ARG A 66 -10.62 12.00 -17.49
C ARG A 66 -10.45 12.77 -16.18
N LEU A 67 -9.66 13.83 -16.19
CA LEU A 67 -9.46 14.67 -15.02
C LEU A 67 -10.73 15.51 -14.71
N GLY A 68 -11.51 15.81 -15.73
CA GLY A 68 -12.73 16.63 -15.58
C GLY A 68 -12.42 18.14 -15.62
N PRO A 69 -13.48 18.98 -15.69
CA PRO A 69 -13.34 20.41 -15.82
C PRO A 69 -12.82 21.13 -14.55
N ASP A 70 -13.02 20.50 -13.38
CA ASP A 70 -12.69 21.10 -12.08
C ASP A 70 -11.24 20.78 -11.63
N PHE A 71 -10.48 20.04 -12.44
CA PHE A 71 -9.08 19.74 -12.12
C PHE A 71 -8.21 20.97 -12.22
N ALA A 72 -7.69 21.44 -11.10
CA ALA A 72 -6.84 22.65 -11.00
C ALA A 72 -5.34 22.36 -11.19
N GLY A 73 -4.95 21.07 -11.21
CA GLY A 73 -3.56 20.66 -11.40
C GLY A 73 -3.06 20.91 -12.82
N LYS A 74 -1.75 20.79 -13.03
CA LYS A 74 -1.11 20.99 -14.33
C LYS A 74 -1.24 19.74 -15.21
N THR A 75 -1.48 19.94 -16.51
CA THR A 75 -1.41 18.85 -17.52
C THR A 75 -0.28 19.16 -18.50
N VAL A 76 0.58 18.17 -18.74
CA VAL A 76 1.73 18.29 -19.63
C VAL A 76 1.66 17.19 -20.68
N ARG A 77 1.65 17.57 -21.95
CA ARG A 77 1.66 16.59 -23.04
C ARG A 77 3.09 16.23 -23.41
N GLY A 78 3.45 14.95 -23.27
CA GLY A 78 4.78 14.52 -23.67
C GLY A 78 5.12 13.11 -23.17
N VAL A 79 6.36 12.72 -23.44
CA VAL A 79 6.92 11.45 -23.01
C VAL A 79 7.42 11.59 -21.57
N GLY A 80 6.94 10.73 -20.67
CA GLY A 80 7.17 10.87 -19.23
C GLY A 80 8.59 10.58 -18.72
N PHE A 81 9.54 10.26 -19.58
CA PHE A 81 10.97 10.19 -19.28
C PHE A 81 11.79 11.24 -20.08
N ASP A 82 11.12 12.12 -20.82
CA ASP A 82 11.75 13.25 -21.48
C ASP A 82 12.07 14.33 -20.43
N ARG A 83 13.31 14.83 -20.47
CA ARG A 83 13.80 15.81 -19.49
C ARG A 83 12.99 17.11 -19.51
N GLU A 84 12.69 17.63 -20.70
CA GLU A 84 11.98 18.91 -20.84
C GLU A 84 10.53 18.78 -20.35
N VAL A 85 9.88 17.66 -20.65
CA VAL A 85 8.52 17.33 -20.20
C VAL A 85 8.46 17.21 -18.68
N LEU A 86 9.47 16.55 -18.07
CA LEU A 86 9.57 16.43 -16.62
C LEU A 86 9.79 17.79 -15.95
N LEU A 87 10.67 18.62 -16.51
CA LEU A 87 10.90 19.99 -16.02
C LEU A 87 9.63 20.84 -16.14
N GLU A 88 8.94 20.76 -17.28
CA GLU A 88 7.65 21.44 -17.44
C GLU A 88 6.64 20.96 -16.38
N ALA A 89 6.62 19.71 -16.02
CA ALA A 89 5.75 19.18 -14.96
C ALA A 89 6.16 19.60 -13.54
N GLY A 90 7.30 20.29 -13.36
CA GLY A 90 7.79 20.73 -12.05
C GLY A 90 8.47 19.63 -11.25
N ILE A 91 9.17 18.70 -11.92
CA ILE A 91 9.80 17.55 -11.27
C ILE A 91 10.89 17.93 -10.26
N GLU A 92 11.57 19.06 -10.44
CA GLU A 92 12.63 19.52 -9.53
C GLU A 92 12.10 19.88 -8.13
N ASP A 93 10.84 20.31 -8.06
CA ASP A 93 10.16 20.65 -6.80
C ASP A 93 9.23 19.53 -6.32
N ALA A 94 9.24 18.36 -6.99
CA ALA A 94 8.32 17.29 -6.68
C ALA A 94 8.74 16.51 -5.43
N ASP A 95 7.80 16.30 -4.53
CA ASP A 95 7.95 15.43 -3.34
C ASP A 95 7.77 13.95 -3.71
N GLY A 96 7.19 13.65 -4.88
CA GLY A 96 7.01 12.29 -5.34
C GLY A 96 6.62 12.17 -6.81
N PHE A 97 6.85 10.98 -7.37
CA PHE A 97 6.57 10.65 -8.76
C PHE A 97 5.87 9.29 -8.89
N ALA A 98 4.78 9.24 -9.66
CA ALA A 98 4.04 8.02 -9.92
C ALA A 98 3.99 7.70 -11.42
N ALA A 99 4.65 6.64 -11.86
CA ALA A 99 4.59 6.13 -13.22
C ALA A 99 3.49 5.07 -13.36
N VAL A 100 2.34 5.43 -13.92
CA VAL A 100 1.14 4.59 -13.97
C VAL A 100 0.53 4.45 -15.37
N SER A 101 1.36 4.61 -16.40
CA SER A 101 0.95 4.41 -17.79
C SER A 101 0.66 2.93 -18.07
N SER A 102 0.25 2.60 -19.31
CA SER A 102 -0.03 1.22 -19.71
C SER A 102 1.22 0.39 -20.03
N GLY A 103 2.41 0.99 -20.09
CA GLY A 103 3.64 0.29 -20.47
C GLY A 103 4.59 0.10 -19.30
N ASP A 104 4.90 -1.15 -18.93
CA ASP A 104 5.84 -1.47 -17.85
C ASP A 104 7.22 -0.85 -18.06
N ASN A 105 7.77 -0.97 -19.29
CA ASN A 105 9.08 -0.42 -19.61
C ASN A 105 9.13 1.11 -19.47
N SER A 106 8.09 1.79 -19.94
CA SER A 106 8.00 3.26 -19.81
C SER A 106 7.87 3.68 -18.36
N ASN A 107 7.09 2.94 -17.56
CA ASN A 107 6.90 3.24 -16.13
C ASN A 107 8.23 3.10 -15.37
N ILE A 108 8.96 2.02 -15.60
CA ILE A 108 10.26 1.81 -14.97
C ILE A 108 11.30 2.81 -15.42
N LEU A 109 11.39 3.06 -16.73
CA LEU A 109 12.36 4.01 -17.26
C LEU A 109 12.13 5.41 -16.66
N SER A 110 10.87 5.85 -16.63
CA SER A 110 10.53 7.16 -16.06
C SER A 110 10.86 7.23 -14.56
N ALA A 111 10.50 6.19 -13.79
CA ALA A 111 10.79 6.15 -12.36
C ALA A 111 12.31 6.20 -12.08
N ARG A 112 13.12 5.49 -12.88
CA ARG A 112 14.59 5.55 -12.79
C ARG A 112 15.15 6.90 -13.15
N VAL A 113 14.73 7.47 -14.27
CA VAL A 113 15.19 8.81 -14.72
C VAL A 113 14.88 9.84 -13.65
N VAL A 114 13.68 9.83 -13.10
CA VAL A 114 13.27 10.79 -12.06
C VAL A 114 14.11 10.61 -10.79
N ARG A 115 14.31 9.39 -10.34
CA ARG A 115 15.08 9.11 -9.14
C ARG A 115 16.57 9.42 -9.30
N GLU A 116 17.18 8.96 -10.40
CA GLU A 116 18.62 9.05 -10.61
C GLU A 116 19.06 10.47 -11.05
N ASN A 117 18.25 11.15 -11.89
CA ASN A 117 18.64 12.44 -12.50
C ASN A 117 18.06 13.67 -11.80
N PHE A 118 16.93 13.50 -11.09
CA PHE A 118 16.26 14.62 -10.40
C PHE A 118 16.27 14.46 -8.87
N GLY A 119 16.72 13.31 -8.34
CA GLY A 119 16.86 13.10 -6.90
C GLY A 119 15.53 12.98 -6.15
N VAL A 120 14.44 12.64 -6.84
CA VAL A 120 13.15 12.39 -6.18
C VAL A 120 13.17 11.01 -5.58
N ASP A 121 13.26 10.91 -4.25
CA ASP A 121 13.35 9.64 -3.53
C ASP A 121 12.03 8.85 -3.56
N ASN A 122 10.91 9.56 -3.57
CA ASN A 122 9.56 8.98 -3.48
C ASN A 122 9.02 8.64 -4.87
N VAL A 123 9.52 7.60 -5.49
CA VAL A 123 9.04 7.13 -6.80
C VAL A 123 8.28 5.83 -6.67
N VAL A 124 7.22 5.65 -7.47
CA VAL A 124 6.49 4.39 -7.58
C VAL A 124 6.18 4.08 -9.04
N ALA A 125 6.37 2.84 -9.44
CA ALA A 125 6.04 2.37 -10.78
C ALA A 125 4.97 1.28 -10.76
N ARG A 126 3.94 1.44 -11.60
CA ARG A 126 2.96 0.40 -11.85
C ARG A 126 3.51 -0.61 -12.84
N ILE A 127 3.45 -1.88 -12.48
CA ILE A 127 3.94 -2.99 -13.31
C ILE A 127 2.81 -4.01 -13.48
N TYR A 128 2.58 -4.45 -14.70
CA TYR A 128 1.60 -5.50 -15.00
C TYR A 128 2.19 -6.89 -14.82
N ASP A 129 3.44 -7.09 -15.26
CA ASP A 129 4.13 -8.38 -15.17
C ASP A 129 4.70 -8.60 -13.76
N PRO A 130 4.21 -9.61 -13.00
CA PRO A 130 4.68 -9.88 -11.64
C PRO A 130 6.16 -10.24 -11.56
N GLY A 131 6.70 -10.96 -12.55
CA GLY A 131 8.12 -11.35 -12.58
C GLY A 131 9.03 -10.14 -12.75
N ARG A 132 8.61 -9.15 -13.54
CA ARG A 132 9.32 -7.88 -13.66
C ARG A 132 9.25 -7.05 -12.38
N ALA A 133 8.09 -7.03 -11.71
CA ALA A 133 7.94 -6.29 -10.46
C ALA A 133 8.98 -6.71 -9.42
N GLU A 134 9.18 -8.02 -9.21
CA GLU A 134 10.20 -8.53 -8.28
C GLU A 134 11.63 -8.09 -8.62
N VAL A 135 11.98 -8.07 -9.92
CA VAL A 135 13.31 -7.63 -10.36
C VAL A 135 13.54 -6.17 -10.04
N TYR A 136 12.54 -5.32 -10.28
CA TYR A 136 12.67 -3.88 -10.07
C TYR A 136 12.60 -3.48 -8.61
N GLU A 137 11.85 -4.19 -7.78
CA GLU A 137 11.87 -4.03 -6.32
C GLU A 137 13.26 -4.33 -5.74
N ARG A 138 13.93 -5.40 -6.22
CA ARG A 138 15.33 -5.70 -5.84
C ARG A 138 16.30 -4.61 -6.27
N LEU A 139 16.00 -3.88 -7.34
CA LEU A 139 16.75 -2.71 -7.78
C LEU A 139 16.38 -1.43 -7.02
N GLY A 140 15.53 -1.54 -6.01
CA GLY A 140 15.13 -0.45 -5.13
C GLY A 140 14.09 0.50 -5.71
N ILE A 141 13.37 0.11 -6.76
CA ILE A 141 12.25 0.90 -7.30
C ILE A 141 10.95 0.29 -6.75
N PRO A 142 10.22 1.00 -5.88
CA PRO A 142 8.93 0.53 -5.38
C PRO A 142 7.96 0.28 -6.54
N THR A 143 7.38 -0.92 -6.59
CA THR A 143 6.44 -1.30 -7.64
C THR A 143 5.05 -1.63 -7.10
N VAL A 144 4.04 -1.45 -7.95
CA VAL A 144 2.66 -1.89 -7.70
C VAL A 144 2.25 -2.88 -8.78
N ALA A 145 2.30 -4.18 -8.47
CA ALA A 145 1.91 -5.27 -9.36
C ALA A 145 0.39 -5.42 -9.40
N THR A 146 -0.27 -4.67 -10.29
CA THR A 146 -1.74 -4.55 -10.32
C THR A 146 -2.44 -5.83 -10.73
N VAL A 147 -1.87 -6.64 -11.62
CA VAL A 147 -2.49 -7.89 -12.10
C VAL A 147 -2.54 -8.91 -10.99
N ARG A 148 -1.43 -9.13 -10.29
CA ARG A 148 -1.37 -10.06 -9.15
C ARG A 148 -2.37 -9.67 -8.08
N TRP A 149 -2.39 -8.42 -7.66
CA TRP A 149 -3.34 -7.93 -6.66
C TRP A 149 -4.80 -8.15 -7.09
N THR A 150 -5.14 -7.83 -8.34
CA THR A 150 -6.50 -8.02 -8.88
C THR A 150 -6.87 -9.48 -8.95
N SER A 151 -5.97 -10.35 -9.45
CA SER A 151 -6.19 -11.79 -9.53
C SER A 151 -6.43 -12.40 -8.15
N ASP A 152 -5.63 -12.01 -7.15
CA ASP A 152 -5.79 -12.45 -5.77
C ASP A 152 -7.14 -12.00 -5.18
N GLN A 153 -7.62 -10.78 -5.50
CA GLN A 153 -8.94 -10.32 -5.08
C GLN A 153 -10.09 -11.13 -5.72
N VAL A 154 -9.96 -11.47 -6.99
CA VAL A 154 -10.95 -12.29 -7.70
C VAL A 154 -10.93 -13.72 -7.15
N LEU A 155 -9.74 -14.29 -6.97
CA LEU A 155 -9.56 -15.65 -6.46
C LEU A 155 -10.18 -15.81 -5.08
N ARG A 156 -9.96 -14.85 -4.18
CA ARG A 156 -10.59 -14.82 -2.84
C ARG A 156 -12.11 -14.83 -2.86
N ARG A 157 -12.73 -14.23 -3.88
CA ARG A 157 -14.19 -14.22 -4.01
C ARG A 157 -14.77 -15.47 -4.66
N LEU A 158 -13.95 -16.22 -5.41
CA LEU A 158 -14.35 -17.43 -6.10
C LEU A 158 -14.14 -18.68 -5.23
N LEU A 159 -13.12 -18.68 -4.38
CA LEU A 159 -12.82 -19.79 -3.51
C LEU A 159 -13.60 -19.69 -2.18
N PRO A 160 -13.88 -20.82 -1.52
CA PRO A 160 -14.48 -20.83 -0.17
C PRO A 160 -13.65 -19.99 0.81
N SER A 161 -14.33 -19.39 1.79
CA SER A 161 -13.71 -18.62 2.87
C SER A 161 -12.58 -19.41 3.54
N GLY A 162 -11.45 -18.75 3.79
CA GLY A 162 -10.28 -19.38 4.43
C GLY A 162 -9.18 -19.86 3.48
N SER A 163 -9.43 -19.86 2.16
CA SER A 163 -8.45 -20.43 1.19
C SER A 163 -7.27 -19.50 0.89
N GLU A 164 -7.41 -18.18 1.07
CA GLU A 164 -6.39 -17.18 0.69
C GLU A 164 -6.19 -16.08 1.74
N PRO A 165 -4.95 -15.67 2.00
CA PRO A 165 -4.68 -14.61 2.97
C PRO A 165 -5.21 -13.25 2.49
N GLN A 166 -5.79 -12.48 3.42
CA GLN A 166 -6.22 -11.11 3.17
C GLN A 166 -5.02 -10.14 3.07
N TRP A 167 -3.97 -10.43 3.80
CA TRP A 167 -2.75 -9.65 3.85
C TRP A 167 -1.55 -10.53 4.24
N ARG A 168 -0.36 -10.16 3.75
CA ARG A 168 0.93 -10.73 4.16
C ARG A 168 1.87 -9.61 4.57
N ASP A 169 2.71 -9.87 5.54
CA ASP A 169 3.80 -8.96 5.91
C ASP A 169 4.87 -8.89 4.80
N PRO A 170 5.75 -7.89 4.78
CA PRO A 170 6.80 -7.76 3.76
C PRO A 170 7.78 -8.93 3.68
N SER A 171 7.99 -9.66 4.77
CA SER A 171 8.81 -10.88 4.78
C SER A 171 8.09 -12.11 4.23
N GLY A 172 6.75 -12.04 4.10
CA GLY A 172 5.90 -13.15 3.71
C GLY A 172 5.70 -14.21 4.79
N SER A 173 6.24 -14.00 5.98
CA SER A 173 6.23 -14.99 7.08
C SER A 173 4.94 -14.97 7.91
N VAL A 174 4.25 -13.83 7.94
CA VAL A 174 2.99 -13.65 8.67
C VAL A 174 1.87 -13.35 7.69
N ARG A 175 0.75 -14.00 7.89
CA ARG A 175 -0.47 -13.73 7.12
C ARG A 175 -1.65 -13.38 8.00
N LEU A 176 -2.52 -12.54 7.47
CA LEU A 176 -3.83 -12.28 8.01
C LEU A 176 -4.87 -12.92 7.11
N MET A 177 -5.70 -13.79 7.65
CA MET A 177 -6.69 -14.53 6.87
C MET A 177 -7.94 -14.80 7.66
N GLU A 178 -9.04 -15.04 6.95
CA GLU A 178 -10.24 -15.63 7.53
C GLU A 178 -9.97 -17.10 7.86
N VAL A 179 -10.32 -17.52 9.06
CA VAL A 179 -10.17 -18.91 9.52
C VAL A 179 -11.55 -19.53 9.76
N HIS A 180 -11.69 -20.76 9.32
CA HIS A 180 -12.89 -21.53 9.65
C HIS A 180 -12.87 -21.90 11.13
N VAL A 181 -13.95 -21.61 11.84
CA VAL A 181 -14.10 -21.90 13.26
C VAL A 181 -15.27 -22.86 13.44
N ASP A 182 -15.02 -24.01 14.08
CA ASP A 182 -16.06 -24.99 14.40
C ASP A 182 -17.11 -24.36 15.32
N ARG A 183 -18.39 -24.72 15.13
CA ARG A 183 -19.51 -24.17 15.88
C ARG A 183 -19.40 -24.40 17.39
N ALA A 184 -18.68 -25.42 17.84
CA ALA A 184 -18.46 -25.69 19.26
C ALA A 184 -17.62 -24.62 19.98
N TRP A 185 -16.96 -23.71 19.23
CA TRP A 185 -16.29 -22.53 19.80
C TRP A 185 -17.24 -21.39 20.16
N VAL A 186 -18.49 -21.42 19.72
CA VAL A 186 -19.50 -20.42 20.09
C VAL A 186 -19.68 -20.42 21.61
N GLY A 187 -19.60 -19.24 22.21
CA GLY A 187 -19.63 -19.06 23.67
C GLY A 187 -18.24 -19.02 24.32
N ARG A 188 -17.17 -19.41 23.63
CA ARG A 188 -15.79 -19.24 24.11
C ARG A 188 -15.29 -17.82 23.87
N THR A 189 -14.32 -17.41 24.67
CA THR A 189 -13.72 -16.08 24.50
C THR A 189 -12.61 -16.11 23.46
N ILE A 190 -12.33 -14.94 22.86
CA ILE A 190 -11.24 -14.79 21.89
C ILE A 190 -9.89 -15.14 22.55
N GLY A 191 -9.68 -14.75 23.79
CA GLY A 191 -8.46 -15.14 24.53
C GLY A 191 -8.26 -16.64 24.61
N GLN A 192 -9.31 -17.42 24.81
CA GLN A 192 -9.25 -18.90 24.82
C GLN A 192 -8.90 -19.45 23.42
N MET A 193 -9.42 -18.83 22.35
CA MET A 193 -9.09 -19.23 20.98
C MET A 193 -7.62 -18.91 20.65
N GLU A 194 -7.14 -17.74 21.04
CA GLU A 194 -5.74 -17.32 20.84
C GLU A 194 -4.77 -18.19 21.65
N GLU A 195 -5.10 -18.52 22.89
CA GLU A 195 -4.29 -19.41 23.75
C GLU A 195 -4.20 -20.82 23.18
N ALA A 196 -5.31 -21.36 22.65
CA ALA A 196 -5.35 -22.69 22.05
C ALA A 196 -4.55 -22.81 20.76
N THR A 197 -4.34 -21.69 20.03
CA THR A 197 -3.76 -21.69 18.69
C THR A 197 -2.39 -21.03 18.59
N ASP A 198 -1.97 -20.27 19.59
CA ASP A 198 -0.79 -19.37 19.53
C ASP A 198 -0.86 -18.39 18.31
N ALA A 199 -2.08 -18.05 17.88
CA ALA A 199 -2.37 -17.05 16.87
C ALA A 199 -2.97 -15.79 17.53
N ARG A 200 -3.14 -14.73 16.76
CA ARG A 200 -3.89 -13.53 17.19
C ARG A 200 -5.13 -13.36 16.33
N ILE A 201 -6.24 -12.98 16.97
CA ILE A 201 -7.49 -12.65 16.28
C ILE A 201 -7.71 -11.13 16.36
N PRO A 202 -7.09 -10.34 15.46
CA PRO A 202 -7.10 -8.88 15.53
C PRO A 202 -8.48 -8.28 15.27
N PHE A 203 -9.34 -8.97 14.53
CA PHE A 203 -10.74 -8.54 14.35
C PHE A 203 -11.67 -9.71 14.01
N LEU A 204 -12.94 -9.48 14.31
CA LEU A 204 -14.08 -10.30 13.90
C LEU A 204 -14.95 -9.49 12.93
N PHE A 205 -15.66 -10.19 12.06
CA PHE A 205 -16.74 -9.58 11.29
C PHE A 205 -18.06 -10.16 11.79
N ARG A 206 -18.90 -9.30 12.37
CA ARG A 206 -20.17 -9.67 13.01
C ARG A 206 -21.31 -8.83 12.42
N MET A 207 -22.33 -9.45 11.87
CA MET A 207 -23.52 -8.78 11.33
C MET A 207 -23.21 -7.58 10.42
N GLY A 208 -22.22 -7.72 9.52
CA GLY A 208 -21.84 -6.66 8.58
C GLY A 208 -20.85 -5.61 9.13
N SER A 209 -20.40 -5.73 10.37
CA SER A 209 -19.51 -4.78 11.03
C SER A 209 -18.20 -5.41 11.50
N GLY A 210 -17.08 -4.72 11.32
CA GLY A 210 -15.78 -5.10 11.88
C GLY A 210 -15.73 -4.79 13.38
N ILE A 211 -15.26 -5.74 14.18
CA ILE A 211 -15.08 -5.61 15.63
C ILE A 211 -13.62 -5.92 15.97
N VAL A 212 -12.97 -5.03 16.72
CA VAL A 212 -11.67 -5.31 17.35
C VAL A 212 -11.95 -5.95 18.72
N PRO A 213 -11.75 -7.28 18.85
CA PRO A 213 -12.12 -7.97 20.07
C PRO A 213 -11.12 -7.72 21.20
N LYS A 214 -11.61 -7.81 22.43
CA LYS A 214 -10.78 -7.95 23.63
C LYS A 214 -10.64 -9.44 23.97
N PRO A 215 -9.67 -9.86 24.80
CA PRO A 215 -9.52 -11.26 25.20
C PRO A 215 -10.79 -11.88 25.79
N ASN A 216 -11.61 -11.09 26.48
CA ASN A 216 -12.89 -11.52 27.05
C ASN A 216 -14.09 -11.39 26.11
N THR A 217 -13.89 -10.96 24.86
CA THR A 217 -14.96 -10.94 23.85
C THR A 217 -15.38 -12.37 23.53
N VAL A 218 -16.68 -12.64 23.60
CA VAL A 218 -17.24 -13.95 23.31
C VAL A 218 -17.47 -14.11 21.81
N PHE A 219 -17.00 -15.23 21.23
CA PHE A 219 -17.27 -15.65 19.87
C PHE A 219 -18.73 -16.09 19.74
N GLN A 220 -19.45 -15.56 18.74
CA GLN A 220 -20.88 -15.79 18.54
C GLN A 220 -21.14 -16.56 17.24
N ASP A 221 -22.30 -17.17 17.15
CA ASP A 221 -22.76 -17.83 15.93
C ASP A 221 -22.88 -16.78 14.79
N GLY A 222 -22.31 -17.09 13.64
CA GLY A 222 -22.23 -16.19 12.49
C GLY A 222 -21.08 -15.18 12.50
N ASP A 223 -20.20 -15.19 13.52
CA ASP A 223 -18.95 -14.41 13.47
C ASP A 223 -17.98 -15.04 12.47
N LEU A 224 -17.33 -14.18 11.68
CA LEU A 224 -16.17 -14.56 10.89
C LEU A 224 -14.91 -14.12 11.64
N ALA A 225 -14.01 -15.05 11.93
CA ALA A 225 -12.78 -14.77 12.62
C ALA A 225 -11.62 -14.56 11.63
N TYR A 226 -10.88 -13.48 11.83
CA TYR A 226 -9.66 -13.19 11.07
C TYR A 226 -8.46 -13.37 11.99
N ALA A 227 -7.54 -14.28 11.62
CA ALA A 227 -6.37 -14.60 12.41
C ALA A 227 -5.08 -14.11 11.74
N ALA A 228 -4.19 -13.51 12.53
CA ALA A 228 -2.82 -13.26 12.16
C ALA A 228 -1.99 -14.48 12.58
N VAL A 229 -1.41 -15.17 11.59
CA VAL A 229 -0.76 -16.47 11.76
C VAL A 229 0.60 -16.48 11.08
N VAL A 230 1.59 -17.08 11.73
CA VAL A 230 2.87 -17.40 11.10
C VAL A 230 2.68 -18.59 10.15
N ASP A 231 3.18 -18.48 8.92
CA ASP A 231 3.00 -19.48 7.86
C ASP A 231 3.28 -20.93 8.32
N ALA A 232 4.34 -21.13 9.08
CA ALA A 232 4.70 -22.44 9.61
C ALA A 232 3.68 -23.05 10.59
N LYS A 233 2.81 -22.21 11.18
CA LYS A 233 1.78 -22.63 12.15
C LYS A 233 0.38 -22.72 11.56
N LEU A 234 0.18 -22.33 10.31
CA LEU A 234 -1.14 -22.23 9.71
C LEU A 234 -1.95 -23.53 9.81
N ALA A 235 -1.39 -24.64 9.36
CA ALA A 235 -2.09 -25.92 9.38
C ALA A 235 -2.50 -26.34 10.82
N ALA A 236 -1.69 -25.99 11.83
CA ALA A 236 -2.01 -26.26 13.22
C ALA A 236 -3.16 -25.37 13.72
N VAL A 237 -3.17 -24.10 13.36
CA VAL A 237 -4.25 -23.16 13.72
C VAL A 237 -5.57 -23.59 13.09
N GLU A 238 -5.57 -23.92 11.80
CA GLU A 238 -6.76 -24.40 11.09
C GLU A 238 -7.30 -25.72 11.68
N ALA A 239 -6.40 -26.65 12.03
CA ALA A 239 -6.79 -27.91 12.64
C ALA A 239 -7.40 -27.75 14.05
N VAL A 240 -6.91 -26.77 14.83
CA VAL A 240 -7.43 -26.48 16.17
C VAL A 240 -8.77 -25.78 16.11
N LEU A 241 -8.89 -24.70 15.30
CA LEU A 241 -10.13 -23.92 15.21
C LEU A 241 -11.23 -24.66 14.42
N GLY A 242 -10.86 -25.43 13.43
CA GLY A 242 -11.78 -26.21 12.61
C GLY A 242 -12.32 -27.48 13.32
N ALA A 243 -11.88 -27.78 14.54
CA ALA A 243 -12.37 -28.88 15.37
C ALA A 243 -12.99 -28.36 16.67
N PRO A 244 -13.85 -29.15 17.35
CA PRO A 244 -14.36 -28.81 18.67
C PRO A 244 -13.21 -28.52 19.65
N PRO A 245 -13.34 -27.52 20.54
CA PRO A 245 -12.31 -27.20 21.51
C PRO A 245 -12.05 -28.42 22.42
N ARG A 246 -10.78 -28.82 22.56
CA ARG A 246 -10.40 -29.87 23.50
C ARG A 246 -10.72 -29.35 24.89
N GLY A 247 -11.45 -30.18 25.67
CA GLY A 247 -12.03 -29.78 26.93
C GLY A 247 -11.05 -29.05 27.88
N VAL A 248 -11.53 -27.95 28.41
CA VAL A 248 -11.09 -27.34 29.68
C VAL A 248 -12.16 -27.69 30.70
#